data_bbdcfcb51984db90715a46d2f5a00aeb
#
_entry.id   bbdcfcb51984db90715a46d2f5a00aeb
#
_cell.length_a   1.000
_cell.length_b   1.000
_cell.length_c   1.000
_cell.angle_alpha   90.00
_cell.angle_beta   90.00
_cell.angle_gamma   90.00
#
_symmetry.space_group_name_H-M   'P 1'
#
loop_
_entity.id
_entity.type
_entity.pdbx_description
1 polymer ?
#
loop_
_entity_poly.entity_id
_entity_poly.type
_entity_poly.pdbx_seq_one_letter_code
_entity_poly.pdbx_strand_id
1 'polypeptide(L)'
;MEQIKNAIQNGKTVLGIELGSTRIKAVLIDENNNPIASGSYEWENRLENGIWTYSLEDVWTGIQTSYKNMADDVKNQYGEELTKIGAIGFSAMMHVYMAFDENKELLVPFRTWRNSITGKAAAELTNLFDFNIPERWSIAHLYQAILNGEEHISKIKYLTTLAGYVHWKLTGEFVLGIGEASGMFPIDSASKDYNKGMIEKFDKLISNKNLPYTISDLLPKVLVAGENAGTLSEEGAKLLDTTGKLSAGIPLCPPEGDAGTGMTATNSITKRTGNVSAGTSVFAMVVLEKPLSKAYPEIDIVTTPVGDDVAMVHVNNCTSDLNAWVNIFREYSAELGIEISTEKLYGTLYRKALEGDADCGGLLSYGYFSGENITGLEEGRQLFVRTPDSKFNLANMMRTHLYSALGTLKLGMDILLDKENVKLDRMFGHGGLFKTKDVGQKFMAAAINTPVSLMETAGEGGAWGIALLASYMLAKSENETLTDFLNNKVFSQSESYTLEPTDEDVKGFNEFAVRYKNGLPIEKAAVEYLKY
;
A
#
# COMPACT_ATOMS: atom_id res chain seq x y z
N MET A 1 3.84 -32.62 7.90
CA MET A 1 2.68 -32.97 7.03
C MET A 1 1.47 -33.44 7.86
N GLU A 2 1.59 -34.42 8.75
CA GLU A 2 0.47 -34.91 9.58
C GLU A 2 -0.13 -33.83 10.50
N GLN A 3 0.71 -32.99 11.09
CA GLN A 3 0.27 -31.86 11.92
C GLN A 3 -0.59 -30.86 11.12
N ILE A 4 -0.19 -30.54 9.88
CA ILE A 4 -0.94 -29.61 9.01
C ILE A 4 -2.29 -30.25 8.63
N LYS A 5 -2.34 -31.50 8.27
CA LYS A 5 -3.62 -32.23 8.02
C LYS A 5 -4.56 -32.12 9.21
N ASN A 6 -4.03 -32.37 10.40
CA ASN A 6 -4.80 -32.27 11.64
C ASN A 6 -5.33 -30.84 11.86
N ALA A 7 -4.52 -29.83 11.60
CA ALA A 7 -4.94 -28.42 11.68
C ALA A 7 -6.07 -28.10 10.70
N ILE A 8 -5.99 -28.57 9.44
CA ILE A 8 -7.05 -28.43 8.43
C ILE A 8 -8.36 -29.12 8.87
N GLN A 9 -8.29 -30.37 9.25
CA GLN A 9 -9.47 -31.17 9.66
C GLN A 9 -10.19 -30.54 10.87
N ASN A 10 -9.44 -29.94 11.80
CA ASN A 10 -9.98 -29.35 13.03
C ASN A 10 -10.30 -27.86 12.92
N GLY A 11 -10.15 -27.23 11.74
CA GLY A 11 -10.43 -25.81 11.53
C GLY A 11 -9.50 -24.89 12.31
N LYS A 12 -8.23 -25.27 12.45
CA LYS A 12 -7.21 -24.49 13.16
C LYS A 12 -6.34 -23.63 12.21
N THR A 13 -6.67 -23.63 10.93
CA THR A 13 -6.03 -22.80 9.91
C THR A 13 -6.69 -21.43 9.84
N VAL A 14 -6.01 -20.42 9.30
CA VAL A 14 -6.53 -19.06 9.14
C VAL A 14 -6.39 -18.63 7.69
N LEU A 15 -7.44 -18.01 7.14
CA LEU A 15 -7.51 -17.56 5.75
C LEU A 15 -7.40 -16.05 5.67
N GLY A 16 -6.49 -15.56 4.82
CA GLY A 16 -6.45 -14.17 4.38
C GLY A 16 -6.72 -14.06 2.89
N ILE A 17 -7.57 -13.11 2.51
CA ILE A 17 -7.83 -12.77 1.10
C ILE A 17 -7.57 -11.28 0.89
N GLU A 18 -6.72 -10.97 -0.10
CA GLU A 18 -6.40 -9.60 -0.50
C GLU A 18 -6.87 -9.32 -1.92
N LEU A 19 -7.61 -8.22 -2.06
CA LEU A 19 -8.02 -7.68 -3.36
C LEU A 19 -7.06 -6.55 -3.76
N GLY A 20 -5.91 -6.94 -4.33
CA GLY A 20 -4.92 -5.99 -4.87
C GLY A 20 -5.34 -5.44 -6.24
N SER A 21 -4.65 -4.41 -6.73
CA SER A 21 -5.03 -3.70 -7.98
C SER A 21 -4.96 -4.56 -9.25
N THR A 22 -4.14 -5.61 -9.28
CA THR A 22 -3.97 -6.47 -10.47
C THR A 22 -4.23 -7.94 -10.18
N ARG A 23 -4.35 -8.30 -8.92
CA ARG A 23 -4.51 -9.68 -8.50
C ARG A 23 -5.28 -9.78 -7.19
N ILE A 24 -6.18 -10.74 -7.10
CA ILE A 24 -6.79 -11.19 -5.85
C ILE A 24 -6.02 -12.43 -5.41
N LYS A 25 -5.57 -12.48 -4.15
CA LYS A 25 -4.77 -13.58 -3.59
C LYS A 25 -5.41 -14.08 -2.31
N ALA A 26 -5.57 -15.40 -2.20
CA ALA A 26 -5.95 -16.11 -0.97
C ALA A 26 -4.74 -16.87 -0.42
N VAL A 27 -4.50 -16.76 0.87
CA VAL A 27 -3.42 -17.47 1.59
C VAL A 27 -4.01 -18.14 2.83
N LEU A 28 -3.77 -19.44 2.96
CA LEU A 28 -4.10 -20.20 4.15
C LEU A 28 -2.83 -20.40 4.99
N ILE A 29 -2.91 -20.11 6.28
CA ILE A 29 -1.80 -20.28 7.23
C ILE A 29 -2.12 -21.34 8.30
N ASP A 30 -1.08 -21.96 8.82
CA ASP A 30 -1.17 -22.93 9.93
C ASP A 30 -1.16 -22.24 11.31
N GLU A 31 -1.18 -23.04 12.39
CA GLU A 31 -1.13 -22.57 13.79
C GLU A 31 0.20 -21.85 14.13
N ASN A 32 1.25 -21.98 13.31
CA ASN A 32 2.53 -21.30 13.44
C ASN A 32 2.64 -20.06 12.55
N ASN A 33 1.53 -19.66 11.93
CA ASN A 33 1.43 -18.54 10.99
C ASN A 33 2.21 -18.72 9.67
N ASN A 34 2.60 -19.93 9.31
CA ASN A 34 3.26 -20.23 8.06
C ASN A 34 2.25 -20.42 6.93
N PRO A 35 2.46 -19.84 5.74
CA PRO A 35 1.67 -20.16 4.57
C PRO A 35 1.74 -21.65 4.22
N ILE A 36 0.59 -22.30 4.06
CA ILE A 36 0.49 -23.73 3.73
C ILE A 36 -0.21 -23.98 2.39
N ALA A 37 -1.03 -23.07 1.92
CA ALA A 37 -1.65 -23.13 0.60
C ALA A 37 -1.98 -21.72 0.11
N SER A 38 -2.07 -21.56 -1.22
CA SER A 38 -2.45 -20.29 -1.81
C SER A 38 -3.23 -20.46 -3.11
N GLY A 39 -3.98 -19.41 -3.46
CA GLY A 39 -4.68 -19.31 -4.74
C GLY A 39 -4.77 -17.85 -5.18
N SER A 40 -4.89 -17.63 -6.46
CA SER A 40 -4.97 -16.27 -6.99
C SER A 40 -5.83 -16.18 -8.25
N TYR A 41 -6.24 -14.95 -8.54
CA TYR A 41 -6.95 -14.57 -9.76
C TYR A 41 -6.44 -13.22 -10.23
N GLU A 42 -6.08 -13.10 -11.50
CA GLU A 42 -5.68 -11.83 -12.11
C GLU A 42 -6.90 -11.08 -12.64
N TRP A 43 -6.96 -9.78 -12.38
CA TRP A 43 -8.01 -8.90 -12.84
C TRP A 43 -7.47 -7.52 -13.21
N GLU A 44 -8.26 -6.70 -13.89
CA GLU A 44 -7.83 -5.40 -14.39
C GLU A 44 -8.79 -4.29 -14.02
N ASN A 45 -8.21 -3.14 -13.67
CA ASN A 45 -8.93 -1.89 -13.48
C ASN A 45 -9.31 -1.32 -14.85
N ARG A 46 -10.58 -0.99 -15.05
CA ARG A 46 -11.13 -0.51 -16.33
C ARG A 46 -11.49 0.97 -16.24
N LEU A 47 -11.25 1.70 -17.33
CA LEU A 47 -11.70 3.08 -17.47
C LEU A 47 -13.06 3.09 -18.18
N GLU A 48 -14.13 3.32 -17.44
CA GLU A 48 -15.50 3.36 -17.93
C GLU A 48 -16.09 4.76 -17.74
N ASN A 49 -16.45 5.42 -18.84
CA ASN A 49 -16.98 6.80 -18.81
C ASN A 49 -16.12 7.80 -18.02
N GLY A 50 -14.80 7.67 -18.10
CA GLY A 50 -13.86 8.53 -17.37
C GLY A 50 -13.64 8.15 -15.91
N ILE A 51 -14.20 7.02 -15.44
CA ILE A 51 -14.03 6.50 -14.08
C ILE A 51 -13.23 5.20 -14.10
N TRP A 52 -12.14 5.15 -13.33
CA TRP A 52 -11.41 3.91 -13.08
C TRP A 52 -12.18 3.06 -12.08
N THR A 53 -12.60 1.88 -12.50
CA THR A 53 -13.49 0.98 -11.74
C THR A 53 -13.21 -0.50 -12.04
N TYR A 54 -13.85 -1.38 -11.26
CA TYR A 54 -14.08 -2.80 -11.54
C TYR A 54 -15.58 -3.08 -11.42
N SER A 55 -16.07 -4.19 -11.98
CA SER A 55 -17.45 -4.62 -11.72
C SER A 55 -17.56 -5.42 -10.41
N LEU A 56 -18.73 -5.39 -9.77
CA LEU A 56 -18.99 -6.25 -8.62
C LEU A 56 -18.98 -7.74 -8.99
N GLU A 57 -19.30 -8.09 -10.24
CA GLU A 57 -19.17 -9.45 -10.76
C GLU A 57 -17.71 -9.91 -10.78
N ASP A 58 -16.78 -9.05 -11.24
CA ASP A 58 -15.35 -9.35 -11.23
C ASP A 58 -14.83 -9.52 -9.80
N VAL A 59 -15.30 -8.70 -8.84
CA VAL A 59 -14.96 -8.83 -7.41
C VAL A 59 -15.28 -10.24 -6.92
N TRP A 60 -16.53 -10.70 -7.12
CA TRP A 60 -16.95 -12.01 -6.62
C TRP A 60 -16.34 -13.16 -7.40
N THR A 61 -16.24 -13.06 -8.71
CA THR A 61 -15.54 -14.06 -9.55
C THR A 61 -14.11 -14.25 -9.09
N GLY A 62 -13.42 -13.13 -8.80
CA GLY A 62 -12.02 -13.16 -8.37
C GLY A 62 -11.85 -13.75 -6.97
N ILE A 63 -12.70 -13.38 -6.00
CA ILE A 63 -12.68 -13.95 -4.65
C ILE A 63 -12.95 -15.45 -4.69
N GLN A 64 -14.03 -15.87 -5.37
CA GLN A 64 -14.43 -17.28 -5.48
C GLN A 64 -13.35 -18.12 -6.18
N THR A 65 -12.75 -17.60 -7.24
CA THR A 65 -11.67 -18.28 -7.97
C THR A 65 -10.42 -18.41 -7.11
N SER A 66 -10.01 -17.33 -6.43
CA SER A 66 -8.84 -17.36 -5.54
C SER A 66 -9.03 -18.32 -4.37
N TYR A 67 -10.22 -18.31 -3.75
CA TYR A 67 -10.58 -19.26 -2.70
C TYR A 67 -10.56 -20.70 -3.21
N LYS A 68 -11.20 -20.97 -4.34
CA LYS A 68 -11.23 -22.30 -4.96
C LYS A 68 -9.83 -22.81 -5.28
N ASN A 69 -9.00 -21.98 -5.91
CA ASN A 69 -7.61 -22.37 -6.24
C ASN A 69 -6.81 -22.70 -4.98
N MET A 70 -6.99 -21.96 -3.89
CA MET A 70 -6.35 -22.23 -2.61
C MET A 70 -6.88 -23.52 -1.99
N ALA A 71 -8.20 -23.79 -2.02
CA ALA A 71 -8.78 -25.02 -1.52
C ALA A 71 -8.36 -26.24 -2.34
N ASP A 72 -8.22 -26.10 -3.67
CA ASP A 72 -7.67 -27.13 -4.55
C ASP A 72 -6.18 -27.39 -4.23
N ASP A 73 -5.41 -26.34 -3.91
CA ASP A 73 -4.01 -26.48 -3.49
C ASP A 73 -3.90 -27.26 -2.15
N VAL A 74 -4.77 -26.97 -1.17
CA VAL A 74 -4.89 -27.78 0.07
C VAL A 74 -5.14 -29.25 -0.25
N LYS A 75 -6.08 -29.53 -1.15
CA LYS A 75 -6.41 -30.90 -1.53
C LYS A 75 -5.25 -31.61 -2.23
N ASN A 76 -4.55 -30.90 -3.12
CA ASN A 76 -3.41 -31.46 -3.87
C ASN A 76 -2.21 -31.73 -2.96
N GLN A 77 -1.89 -30.85 -2.02
CA GLN A 77 -0.73 -30.99 -1.15
C GLN A 77 -0.98 -31.94 0.03
N TYR A 78 -2.17 -31.89 0.61
CA TYR A 78 -2.47 -32.60 1.87
C TYR A 78 -3.51 -33.71 1.74
N GLY A 79 -4.25 -33.78 0.63
CA GLY A 79 -5.32 -34.77 0.43
C GLY A 79 -6.59 -34.47 1.24
N GLU A 80 -6.70 -33.28 1.84
CA GLU A 80 -7.79 -32.87 2.71
C GLU A 80 -8.75 -31.91 2.00
N GLU A 81 -10.02 -31.94 2.35
CA GLU A 81 -11.01 -30.95 1.92
C GLU A 81 -11.14 -29.83 2.97
N LEU A 82 -11.13 -28.60 2.53
CA LEU A 82 -11.25 -27.44 3.41
C LEU A 82 -12.73 -27.16 3.72
N THR A 83 -13.21 -27.67 4.84
CA THR A 83 -14.61 -27.49 5.29
C THR A 83 -14.75 -26.59 6.50
N LYS A 84 -13.64 -26.36 7.21
CA LYS A 84 -13.56 -25.53 8.43
C LYS A 84 -12.31 -24.69 8.41
N ILE A 85 -12.44 -23.47 8.88
CA ILE A 85 -11.36 -22.48 9.02
C ILE A 85 -11.53 -21.83 10.39
N GLY A 86 -10.45 -21.52 11.09
CA GLY A 86 -10.49 -20.93 12.44
C GLY A 86 -10.90 -19.46 12.42
N ALA A 87 -10.35 -18.68 11.47
CA ALA A 87 -10.74 -17.29 11.22
C ALA A 87 -10.47 -16.90 9.78
N ILE A 88 -11.13 -15.83 9.33
CA ILE A 88 -10.96 -15.24 8.00
C ILE A 88 -10.69 -13.74 8.13
N GLY A 89 -9.84 -13.21 7.25
CA GLY A 89 -9.63 -11.79 7.08
C GLY A 89 -9.67 -11.37 5.62
N PHE A 90 -10.19 -10.16 5.35
CA PHE A 90 -10.20 -9.55 4.03
C PHE A 90 -9.42 -8.25 4.04
N SER A 91 -8.56 -8.09 3.05
CA SER A 91 -7.84 -6.85 2.74
C SER A 91 -8.15 -6.42 1.31
N ALA A 92 -8.12 -5.12 1.05
CA ALA A 92 -8.26 -4.61 -0.31
C ALA A 92 -7.43 -3.34 -0.51
N MET A 93 -7.28 -2.93 -1.78
CA MET A 93 -6.77 -1.61 -2.12
C MET A 93 -7.57 -0.54 -1.40
N MET A 94 -6.88 0.40 -0.77
CA MET A 94 -7.49 1.50 0.00
C MET A 94 -8.16 2.55 -0.89
N HIS A 95 -8.86 3.48 -0.25
CA HIS A 95 -9.38 4.72 -0.86
C HIS A 95 -10.45 4.51 -1.95
N VAL A 96 -11.23 3.45 -1.83
CA VAL A 96 -12.34 3.19 -2.74
C VAL A 96 -13.60 3.94 -2.28
N TYR A 97 -14.33 4.53 -3.22
CA TYR A 97 -15.64 5.14 -2.97
C TYR A 97 -16.74 4.21 -3.45
N MET A 98 -17.48 3.62 -2.53
CA MET A 98 -18.65 2.77 -2.78
C MET A 98 -19.87 3.31 -2.03
N ALA A 99 -20.85 3.81 -2.77
CA ALA A 99 -22.07 4.40 -2.21
C ALA A 99 -23.28 3.51 -2.52
N PHE A 100 -24.04 3.15 -1.47
CA PHE A 100 -25.19 2.26 -1.56
C PHE A 100 -26.45 2.94 -1.04
N ASP A 101 -27.60 2.53 -1.59
CA ASP A 101 -28.93 2.96 -1.15
C ASP A 101 -29.44 2.14 0.06
N GLU A 102 -30.68 2.39 0.46
CA GLU A 102 -31.36 1.69 1.55
C GLU A 102 -31.56 0.19 1.29
N ASN A 103 -31.61 -0.23 0.03
CA ASN A 103 -31.72 -1.64 -0.40
C ASN A 103 -30.36 -2.33 -0.52
N LYS A 104 -29.27 -1.62 -0.18
CA LYS A 104 -27.89 -2.11 -0.31
C LYS A 104 -27.45 -2.34 -1.76
N GLU A 105 -28.05 -1.58 -2.70
CA GLU A 105 -27.68 -1.58 -4.11
C GLU A 105 -26.68 -0.47 -4.39
N LEU A 106 -25.64 -0.80 -5.19
CA LEU A 106 -24.59 0.16 -5.57
C LEU A 106 -25.18 1.24 -6.48
N LEU A 107 -25.10 2.50 -6.05
CA LEU A 107 -25.73 3.64 -6.73
C LEU A 107 -25.00 4.11 -7.98
N VAL A 108 -23.68 3.97 -8.02
CA VAL A 108 -22.81 4.36 -9.14
C VAL A 108 -21.65 3.38 -9.24
N PRO A 109 -20.99 3.22 -10.41
CA PRO A 109 -19.74 2.46 -10.49
C PRO A 109 -18.76 2.94 -9.42
N PHE A 110 -18.21 2.02 -8.64
CA PHE A 110 -17.33 2.43 -7.56
C PHE A 110 -16.00 3.01 -8.09
N ARG A 111 -15.47 4.00 -7.40
CA ARG A 111 -14.30 4.78 -7.81
C ARG A 111 -13.08 4.27 -7.07
N THR A 112 -12.08 3.82 -7.82
CA THR A 112 -10.83 3.32 -7.24
C THR A 112 -9.85 4.45 -6.94
N TRP A 113 -8.77 4.15 -6.23
CA TRP A 113 -7.69 5.07 -5.89
C TRP A 113 -7.02 5.76 -7.11
N ARG A 114 -7.20 5.21 -8.33
CA ARG A 114 -6.65 5.80 -9.57
C ARG A 114 -7.40 7.03 -10.06
N ASN A 115 -8.56 7.33 -9.50
CA ASN A 115 -9.35 8.49 -9.89
C ASN A 115 -8.82 9.76 -9.22
N SER A 116 -8.31 10.70 -10.03
CA SER A 116 -7.86 12.03 -9.64
C SER A 116 -8.83 13.12 -10.12
N ILE A 117 -10.12 12.93 -9.88
CA ILE A 117 -11.21 13.81 -10.37
C ILE A 117 -11.80 14.69 -9.28
N THR A 118 -11.16 14.76 -8.12
CA THR A 118 -11.68 15.39 -6.89
C THR A 118 -10.83 16.56 -6.41
N GLY A 119 -9.99 17.13 -7.26
CA GLY A 119 -9.01 18.15 -6.87
C GLY A 119 -9.61 19.33 -6.12
N LYS A 120 -10.80 19.83 -6.55
CA LYS A 120 -11.50 20.91 -5.86
C LYS A 120 -11.93 20.51 -4.47
N ALA A 121 -12.58 19.36 -4.33
CA ALA A 121 -13.05 18.84 -3.05
C ALA A 121 -11.87 18.56 -2.10
N ALA A 122 -10.81 17.93 -2.58
CA ALA A 122 -9.60 17.64 -1.81
C ALA A 122 -8.96 18.92 -1.25
N ALA A 123 -8.81 19.95 -2.08
CA ALA A 123 -8.25 21.24 -1.66
C ALA A 123 -9.12 21.95 -0.61
N GLU A 124 -10.43 22.00 -0.81
CA GLU A 124 -11.37 22.62 0.14
C GLU A 124 -11.38 21.89 1.49
N LEU A 125 -11.39 20.54 1.47
CA LEU A 125 -11.38 19.72 2.69
C LEU A 125 -10.04 19.81 3.42
N THR A 126 -8.91 19.81 2.70
CA THR A 126 -7.57 19.99 3.29
C THR A 126 -7.50 21.32 4.07
N ASN A 127 -7.98 22.40 3.47
CA ASN A 127 -8.02 23.71 4.13
C ASN A 127 -8.99 23.74 5.32
N LEU A 128 -10.16 23.10 5.19
CA LEU A 128 -11.17 23.07 6.24
C LEU A 128 -10.71 22.30 7.48
N PHE A 129 -10.04 21.17 7.25
CA PHE A 129 -9.62 20.26 8.31
C PHE A 129 -8.26 20.62 8.90
N ASP A 130 -7.44 21.41 8.19
CA ASP A 130 -6.00 21.56 8.46
C ASP A 130 -5.31 20.18 8.51
N PHE A 131 -5.69 19.33 7.56
CA PHE A 131 -5.27 17.95 7.42
C PHE A 131 -5.25 17.58 5.94
N ASN A 132 -4.19 16.94 5.45
CA ASN A 132 -4.10 16.59 4.03
C ASN A 132 -5.17 15.56 3.65
N ILE A 133 -6.04 15.92 2.72
CA ILE A 133 -7.05 15.04 2.12
C ILE A 133 -6.66 14.79 0.67
N PRO A 134 -6.05 13.65 0.35
CA PRO A 134 -5.71 13.29 -1.02
C PRO A 134 -6.93 13.14 -1.91
N GLU A 135 -6.79 13.42 -3.21
CA GLU A 135 -7.89 13.31 -4.18
C GLU A 135 -8.54 11.93 -4.23
N ARG A 136 -7.78 10.88 -3.96
CA ARG A 136 -8.24 9.50 -4.02
C ARG A 136 -9.10 9.04 -2.84
N TRP A 137 -9.18 9.82 -1.75
CA TRP A 137 -9.91 9.43 -0.55
C TRP A 137 -11.43 9.41 -0.75
N SER A 138 -12.12 8.48 -0.06
CA SER A 138 -13.58 8.33 -0.18
C SER A 138 -14.34 9.62 0.14
N ILE A 139 -13.91 10.39 1.15
CA ILE A 139 -14.52 11.67 1.51
C ILE A 139 -14.34 12.75 0.44
N ALA A 140 -13.19 12.77 -0.26
CA ALA A 140 -12.97 13.68 -1.37
C ALA A 140 -13.93 13.36 -2.53
N HIS A 141 -14.14 12.08 -2.82
CA HIS A 141 -15.12 11.64 -3.82
C HIS A 141 -16.55 11.99 -3.45
N LEU A 142 -16.95 11.78 -2.19
CA LEU A 142 -18.27 12.16 -1.72
C LEU A 142 -18.48 13.67 -1.85
N TYR A 143 -17.54 14.48 -1.37
CA TYR A 143 -17.68 15.92 -1.43
C TYR A 143 -17.64 16.45 -2.87
N GLN A 144 -16.82 15.87 -3.75
CA GLN A 144 -16.82 16.22 -5.17
C GLN A 144 -18.17 15.88 -5.84
N ALA A 145 -18.77 14.75 -5.51
CA ALA A 145 -20.10 14.38 -6.02
C ALA A 145 -21.18 15.38 -5.53
N ILE A 146 -21.08 15.85 -4.28
CA ILE A 146 -21.95 16.90 -3.73
C ILE A 146 -21.75 18.24 -4.49
N LEU A 147 -20.50 18.63 -4.75
CA LEU A 147 -20.17 19.85 -5.52
C LEU A 147 -20.70 19.79 -6.94
N ASN A 148 -20.61 18.62 -7.58
CA ASN A 148 -21.12 18.37 -8.93
C ASN A 148 -22.65 18.27 -8.99
N GLY A 149 -23.34 18.08 -7.86
CA GLY A 149 -24.79 17.84 -7.82
C GLY A 149 -25.18 16.49 -8.43
N GLU A 150 -24.35 15.44 -8.25
CA GLU A 150 -24.61 14.11 -8.81
C GLU A 150 -25.90 13.52 -8.22
N GLU A 151 -26.73 12.90 -9.05
CA GLU A 151 -28.08 12.45 -8.66
C GLU A 151 -28.10 11.42 -7.51
N HIS A 152 -27.06 10.63 -7.37
CA HIS A 152 -26.99 9.57 -6.36
C HIS A 152 -26.82 10.11 -4.93
N ILE A 153 -26.28 11.32 -4.75
CA ILE A 153 -25.93 11.86 -3.42
C ILE A 153 -27.10 11.89 -2.43
N SER A 154 -28.33 12.16 -2.91
CA SER A 154 -29.52 12.20 -2.05
C SER A 154 -30.06 10.83 -1.66
N LYS A 155 -29.56 9.76 -2.27
CA LYS A 155 -30.00 8.38 -2.07
C LYS A 155 -29.02 7.55 -1.23
N ILE A 156 -27.84 8.10 -0.92
CA ILE A 156 -26.81 7.38 -0.17
C ILE A 156 -27.32 7.06 1.23
N LYS A 157 -27.20 5.81 1.62
CA LYS A 157 -27.47 5.31 2.96
C LYS A 157 -26.23 4.69 3.61
N TYR A 158 -25.35 4.11 2.81
CA TYR A 158 -24.12 3.48 3.27
C TYR A 158 -22.97 3.91 2.38
N LEU A 159 -21.86 4.29 2.99
CA LEU A 159 -20.61 4.62 2.31
C LEU A 159 -19.51 3.72 2.86
N THR A 160 -18.86 2.95 2.00
CA THR A 160 -17.81 2.02 2.43
C THR A 160 -16.71 1.90 1.36
N THR A 161 -15.74 1.04 1.63
CA THR A 161 -14.64 0.68 0.74
C THR A 161 -14.80 -0.76 0.23
N LEU A 162 -13.88 -1.22 -0.61
CA LEU A 162 -13.95 -2.56 -1.18
C LEU A 162 -13.81 -3.65 -0.10
N ALA A 163 -12.86 -3.51 0.83
CA ALA A 163 -12.71 -4.45 1.94
C ALA A 163 -13.97 -4.50 2.82
N GLY A 164 -14.52 -3.32 3.15
CA GLY A 164 -15.76 -3.20 3.92
C GLY A 164 -16.97 -3.80 3.21
N TYR A 165 -17.09 -3.59 1.90
CA TYR A 165 -18.17 -4.17 1.10
C TYR A 165 -18.15 -5.71 1.12
N VAL A 166 -16.98 -6.30 0.88
CA VAL A 166 -16.83 -7.77 0.90
C VAL A 166 -17.16 -8.32 2.28
N HIS A 167 -16.61 -7.72 3.32
CA HIS A 167 -16.89 -8.11 4.71
C HIS A 167 -18.39 -8.03 5.04
N TRP A 168 -19.02 -6.91 4.69
CA TRP A 168 -20.45 -6.69 4.93
C TRP A 168 -21.34 -7.72 4.24
N LYS A 169 -21.02 -8.08 2.99
CA LYS A 169 -21.76 -9.12 2.25
C LYS A 169 -21.62 -10.51 2.87
N LEU A 170 -20.48 -10.80 3.48
CA LEU A 170 -20.21 -12.12 4.06
C LEU A 170 -20.74 -12.27 5.49
N THR A 171 -20.78 -11.18 6.26
CA THR A 171 -21.14 -11.22 7.69
C THR A 171 -22.47 -10.55 8.02
N GLY A 172 -22.88 -9.57 7.23
CA GLY A 172 -23.98 -8.65 7.56
C GLY A 172 -23.54 -7.45 8.42
N GLU A 173 -22.29 -7.44 8.94
CA GLU A 173 -21.76 -6.38 9.79
C GLU A 173 -21.16 -5.23 8.96
N PHE A 174 -21.59 -3.99 9.25
CA PHE A 174 -21.15 -2.78 8.56
C PHE A 174 -20.01 -2.11 9.35
N VAL A 175 -18.79 -2.63 9.17
CA VAL A 175 -17.59 -2.25 9.93
C VAL A 175 -16.37 -2.10 9.03
N LEU A 176 -15.36 -1.38 9.51
CA LEU A 176 -14.01 -1.30 8.92
C LEU A 176 -12.95 -1.45 10.00
N GLY A 177 -11.82 -2.01 9.65
CA GLY A 177 -10.60 -1.87 10.40
C GLY A 177 -10.11 -0.42 10.37
N ILE A 178 -9.48 0.02 11.45
CA ILE A 178 -9.07 1.42 11.64
C ILE A 178 -8.09 1.88 10.55
N GLY A 179 -7.21 0.98 10.06
CA GLY A 179 -6.29 1.29 8.97
C GLY A 179 -7.02 1.61 7.69
N GLU A 180 -8.01 0.82 7.30
CA GLU A 180 -8.85 1.07 6.12
C GLU A 180 -9.74 2.31 6.30
N ALA A 181 -10.35 2.47 7.48
CA ALA A 181 -11.18 3.62 7.81
C ALA A 181 -10.42 4.95 7.70
N SER A 182 -9.12 4.95 8.03
CA SER A 182 -8.25 6.13 7.95
C SER A 182 -8.07 6.67 6.52
N GLY A 183 -8.22 5.82 5.50
CA GLY A 183 -8.21 6.23 4.10
C GLY A 183 -9.58 6.67 3.57
N MET A 184 -10.61 6.56 4.39
CA MET A 184 -11.97 6.97 4.08
C MET A 184 -12.30 8.35 4.63
N PHE A 185 -12.00 8.57 5.91
CA PHE A 185 -12.16 9.81 6.65
C PHE A 185 -11.07 9.89 7.73
N PRO A 186 -10.59 11.10 8.12
CA PRO A 186 -9.54 11.23 9.13
C PRO A 186 -9.89 10.57 10.47
N ILE A 187 -8.92 9.83 11.01
CA ILE A 187 -8.99 9.17 12.31
C ILE A 187 -8.38 10.08 13.39
N ASP A 188 -8.91 10.01 14.60
CA ASP A 188 -8.26 10.47 15.81
C ASP A 188 -7.60 9.28 16.53
N SER A 189 -6.29 9.20 16.50
CA SER A 189 -5.51 8.08 17.05
C SER A 189 -5.69 7.92 18.57
N ALA A 190 -6.11 8.98 19.28
CA ALA A 190 -6.32 8.93 20.73
C ALA A 190 -7.64 8.21 21.07
N SER A 191 -8.72 8.51 20.35
CA SER A 191 -10.01 7.83 20.52
C SER A 191 -10.15 6.56 19.69
N LYS A 192 -9.25 6.34 18.71
CA LYS A 192 -9.28 5.22 17.74
C LYS A 192 -10.59 5.15 16.98
N ASP A 193 -11.09 6.30 16.59
CA ASP A 193 -12.33 6.46 15.85
C ASP A 193 -12.21 7.67 14.92
N TYR A 194 -13.19 7.90 14.06
CA TYR A 194 -13.25 9.09 13.21
C TYR A 194 -13.12 10.37 14.01
N ASN A 195 -12.37 11.34 13.47
CA ASN A 195 -12.15 12.63 14.11
C ASN A 195 -13.46 13.44 14.20
N LYS A 196 -14.02 13.53 15.40
CA LYS A 196 -15.30 14.19 15.67
C LYS A 196 -15.33 15.66 15.28
N GLY A 197 -14.23 16.37 15.51
CA GLY A 197 -14.13 17.78 15.14
C GLY A 197 -14.19 17.99 13.62
N MET A 198 -13.59 17.08 12.85
CA MET A 198 -13.67 17.12 11.39
C MET A 198 -15.04 16.67 10.87
N ILE A 199 -15.69 15.71 11.51
CA ILE A 199 -17.10 15.35 11.25
C ILE A 199 -17.99 16.58 11.39
N GLU A 200 -17.93 17.29 12.50
CA GLU A 200 -18.74 18.50 12.75
C GLU A 200 -18.47 19.59 11.70
N LYS A 201 -17.21 19.79 11.31
CA LYS A 201 -16.83 20.73 10.25
C LYS A 201 -17.42 20.34 8.90
N PHE A 202 -17.37 19.03 8.54
CA PHE A 202 -17.93 18.53 7.29
C PHE A 202 -19.45 18.65 7.25
N ASP A 203 -20.16 18.24 8.31
CA ASP A 203 -21.61 18.35 8.39
C ASP A 203 -22.08 19.81 8.30
N LYS A 204 -21.33 20.73 8.92
CA LYS A 204 -21.59 22.17 8.77
C LYS A 204 -21.36 22.64 7.32
N LEU A 205 -20.31 22.16 6.65
CA LEU A 205 -20.01 22.50 5.26
C LEU A 205 -21.15 22.12 4.30
N ILE A 206 -21.76 20.94 4.50
CA ILE A 206 -22.82 20.43 3.64
C ILE A 206 -24.25 20.80 4.11
N SER A 207 -24.40 21.49 5.25
CA SER A 207 -25.71 21.78 5.86
C SER A 207 -26.72 22.50 4.96
N ASN A 208 -26.22 23.33 4.02
CA ASN A 208 -27.03 24.06 3.06
C ASN A 208 -27.44 23.24 1.82
N LYS A 209 -27.00 21.98 1.72
CA LYS A 209 -27.30 21.09 0.59
C LYS A 209 -28.59 20.29 0.78
N ASN A 210 -29.25 20.40 1.96
CA ASN A 210 -30.48 19.69 2.30
C ASN A 210 -30.39 18.17 2.07
N LEU A 211 -29.28 17.57 2.41
CA LEU A 211 -29.05 16.11 2.31
C LEU A 211 -29.76 15.40 3.48
N PRO A 212 -30.31 14.18 3.28
CA PRO A 212 -31.09 13.47 4.30
C PRO A 212 -30.21 12.75 5.34
N TYR A 213 -28.92 13.05 5.42
CA TYR A 213 -27.93 12.40 6.28
C TYR A 213 -26.86 13.37 6.78
N THR A 214 -26.21 13.01 7.86
CA THR A 214 -24.88 13.50 8.27
C THR A 214 -23.80 12.53 7.82
N ILE A 215 -22.53 12.94 7.82
CA ILE A 215 -21.45 12.01 7.44
C ILE A 215 -21.40 10.81 8.39
N SER A 216 -21.67 10.98 9.68
CA SER A 216 -21.70 9.90 10.66
C SER A 216 -22.77 8.84 10.37
N ASP A 217 -23.86 9.20 9.70
CA ASP A 217 -24.90 8.24 9.32
C ASP A 217 -24.46 7.29 8.21
N LEU A 218 -23.43 7.68 7.45
CA LEU A 218 -22.94 6.95 6.28
C LEU A 218 -21.74 6.07 6.58
N LEU A 219 -20.91 6.45 7.56
CA LEU A 219 -19.62 5.81 7.81
C LEU A 219 -19.79 4.47 8.55
N PRO A 220 -19.00 3.42 8.20
CA PRO A 220 -18.97 2.17 8.95
C PRO A 220 -18.41 2.37 10.36
N LYS A 221 -18.77 1.48 11.29
CA LYS A 221 -18.16 1.43 12.61
C LYS A 221 -16.67 1.04 12.50
N VAL A 222 -15.82 1.75 13.22
CA VAL A 222 -14.37 1.47 13.27
C VAL A 222 -14.07 0.40 14.32
N LEU A 223 -13.21 -0.56 13.96
CA LEU A 223 -12.68 -1.60 14.84
C LEU A 223 -11.14 -1.62 14.73
N VAL A 224 -10.47 -2.02 15.81
CA VAL A 224 -9.01 -2.19 15.81
C VAL A 224 -8.61 -3.66 15.68
N ALA A 225 -7.39 -3.93 15.27
CA ALA A 225 -6.85 -5.28 15.18
C ALA A 225 -7.02 -6.04 16.50
N GLY A 226 -7.42 -7.30 16.41
CA GLY A 226 -7.70 -8.16 17.56
C GLY A 226 -9.14 -8.10 18.09
N GLU A 227 -10.00 -7.22 17.55
CA GLU A 227 -11.44 -7.28 17.78
C GLU A 227 -12.11 -8.26 16.81
N ASN A 228 -13.26 -8.79 17.23
CA ASN A 228 -14.09 -9.65 16.38
C ASN A 228 -15.07 -8.77 15.58
N ALA A 229 -15.04 -8.89 14.28
CA ALA A 229 -15.87 -8.11 13.35
C ALA A 229 -17.12 -8.85 12.86
N GLY A 230 -17.53 -9.91 13.53
CA GLY A 230 -18.67 -10.73 13.17
C GLY A 230 -18.27 -12.13 12.73
N THR A 231 -19.24 -12.89 12.22
CA THR A 231 -19.04 -14.26 11.78
C THR A 231 -19.57 -14.47 10.36
N LEU A 232 -18.96 -15.39 9.63
CA LEU A 232 -19.40 -15.80 8.30
C LEU A 232 -20.84 -16.32 8.37
N SER A 233 -21.76 -15.64 7.68
CA SER A 233 -23.16 -16.07 7.61
C SER A 233 -23.34 -17.32 6.73
N GLU A 234 -24.50 -17.97 6.76
CA GLU A 234 -24.80 -19.09 5.85
C GLU A 234 -24.78 -18.65 4.38
N GLU A 235 -25.32 -17.47 4.09
CA GLU A 235 -25.29 -16.86 2.76
C GLU A 235 -23.86 -16.49 2.37
N GLY A 236 -23.09 -15.92 3.31
CA GLY A 236 -21.69 -15.56 3.12
C GLY A 236 -20.82 -16.79 2.82
N ALA A 237 -21.04 -17.91 3.51
CA ALA A 237 -20.31 -19.15 3.25
C ALA A 237 -20.58 -19.68 1.84
N LYS A 238 -21.82 -19.66 1.38
CA LYS A 238 -22.21 -20.06 0.00
C LYS A 238 -21.69 -19.08 -1.05
N LEU A 239 -21.61 -17.80 -0.70
CA LEU A 239 -21.08 -16.77 -1.58
C LEU A 239 -19.56 -16.90 -1.75
N LEU A 240 -18.83 -17.24 -0.69
CA LEU A 240 -17.37 -17.42 -0.72
C LEU A 240 -17.01 -18.76 -1.38
N ASP A 241 -17.63 -19.85 -0.91
CA ASP A 241 -17.40 -21.20 -1.43
C ASP A 241 -18.60 -21.69 -2.22
N THR A 242 -18.53 -21.56 -3.54
CA THR A 242 -19.58 -22.01 -4.48
C THR A 242 -19.78 -23.53 -4.48
N THR A 243 -18.87 -24.30 -3.89
CA THR A 243 -19.05 -25.76 -3.72
C THR A 243 -19.96 -26.10 -2.53
N GLY A 244 -20.19 -25.14 -1.64
CA GLY A 244 -21.04 -25.28 -0.46
C GLY A 244 -20.45 -26.16 0.64
N LYS A 245 -19.14 -26.41 0.64
CA LYS A 245 -18.46 -27.25 1.64
C LYS A 245 -18.04 -26.47 2.88
N LEU A 246 -17.78 -25.16 2.74
CA LEU A 246 -17.33 -24.32 3.84
C LEU A 246 -18.46 -24.10 4.84
N SER A 247 -18.18 -24.34 6.11
CA SER A 247 -19.14 -24.12 7.21
C SER A 247 -19.29 -22.63 7.52
N ALA A 248 -20.50 -22.20 7.84
CA ALA A 248 -20.77 -20.88 8.42
C ALA A 248 -20.30 -20.78 9.89
N GLY A 249 -20.37 -19.58 10.47
CA GLY A 249 -20.04 -19.33 11.88
C GLY A 249 -18.54 -19.07 12.13
N ILE A 250 -17.71 -19.01 11.11
CA ILE A 250 -16.29 -18.69 11.21
C ILE A 250 -16.13 -17.22 11.58
N PRO A 251 -15.35 -16.85 12.63
CA PRO A 251 -15.12 -15.45 13.00
C PRO A 251 -14.27 -14.74 11.96
N LEU A 252 -14.58 -13.45 11.73
CA LEU A 252 -13.79 -12.57 10.88
C LEU A 252 -13.12 -11.46 11.70
N CYS A 253 -11.85 -11.16 11.37
CA CYS A 253 -11.19 -9.95 11.87
C CYS A 253 -11.69 -8.71 11.13
N PRO A 254 -11.45 -7.49 11.65
CA PRO A 254 -11.78 -6.26 10.95
C PRO A 254 -11.16 -6.23 9.55
N PRO A 255 -11.93 -5.86 8.51
CA PRO A 255 -11.42 -5.76 7.15
C PRO A 255 -10.47 -4.56 7.03
N GLU A 256 -9.30 -4.77 6.46
CA GLU A 256 -8.21 -3.78 6.44
C GLU A 256 -7.78 -3.38 5.02
N GLY A 257 -7.07 -2.27 4.92
CA GLY A 257 -6.43 -1.82 3.70
C GLY A 257 -5.08 -2.50 3.44
N ASP A 258 -4.66 -2.51 2.19
CA ASP A 258 -3.40 -3.09 1.73
C ASP A 258 -2.17 -2.44 2.39
N ALA A 259 -2.22 -1.15 2.76
CA ALA A 259 -1.16 -0.49 3.50
C ALA A 259 -0.94 -1.13 4.88
N GLY A 260 -1.99 -1.26 5.69
CA GLY A 260 -1.92 -1.83 7.04
C GLY A 260 -1.53 -3.31 7.04
N THR A 261 -2.05 -4.09 6.10
CA THR A 261 -1.69 -5.50 5.97
C THR A 261 -0.29 -5.71 5.44
N GLY A 262 0.18 -4.85 4.52
CA GLY A 262 1.57 -4.82 4.08
C GLY A 262 2.55 -4.51 5.21
N MET A 263 2.21 -3.54 6.07
CA MET A 263 2.99 -3.24 7.27
C MET A 263 3.01 -4.40 8.26
N THR A 264 1.89 -5.11 8.43
CA THR A 264 1.80 -6.32 9.26
C THR A 264 2.70 -7.44 8.72
N ALA A 265 2.64 -7.70 7.41
CA ALA A 265 3.44 -8.71 6.74
C ALA A 265 4.95 -8.42 6.74
N THR A 266 5.35 -7.19 6.98
CA THR A 266 6.76 -6.76 7.07
C THR A 266 7.22 -6.43 8.48
N ASN A 267 6.41 -6.70 9.49
CA ASN A 267 6.69 -6.36 10.91
C ASN A 267 7.05 -4.89 11.14
N SER A 268 6.39 -3.97 10.43
CA SER A 268 6.71 -2.53 10.42
C SER A 268 5.60 -1.65 11.04
N ILE A 269 4.83 -2.20 11.98
CA ILE A 269 3.72 -1.49 12.64
C ILE A 269 4.13 -0.76 13.94
N THR A 270 5.37 -0.91 14.36
CA THR A 270 5.86 -0.33 15.62
C THR A 270 6.30 1.13 15.39
N LYS A 271 6.04 2.01 16.37
CA LYS A 271 6.54 3.40 16.33
C LYS A 271 8.03 3.44 16.05
N ARG A 272 8.46 4.41 15.27
CA ARG A 272 9.84 4.62 14.79
C ARG A 272 10.34 3.53 13.83
N THR A 273 9.43 2.73 13.29
CA THR A 273 9.73 1.84 12.15
C THR A 273 8.85 2.20 10.96
N GLY A 274 9.15 1.62 9.84
CA GLY A 274 8.35 1.78 8.65
C GLY A 274 8.67 0.73 7.60
N ASN A 275 7.93 0.75 6.51
CA ASN A 275 8.26 -0.05 5.33
C ASN A 275 8.36 0.82 4.08
N VAL A 276 9.09 0.32 3.10
CA VAL A 276 9.19 0.92 1.79
C VAL A 276 8.99 -0.14 0.70
N SER A 277 8.02 0.12 -0.16
CA SER A 277 7.79 -0.68 -1.36
C SER A 277 8.35 0.06 -2.56
N ALA A 278 9.34 -0.51 -3.26
CA ALA A 278 10.00 0.13 -4.40
C ALA A 278 9.92 -0.77 -5.65
N GLY A 279 9.08 -0.36 -6.58
CA GLY A 279 8.85 -0.98 -7.87
C GLY A 279 8.71 0.08 -8.97
N THR A 280 7.68 0.03 -9.78
CA THR A 280 7.34 1.07 -10.78
C THR A 280 7.16 2.42 -10.12
N SER A 281 6.44 2.46 -9.01
CA SER A 281 6.35 3.57 -8.05
C SER A 281 7.11 3.21 -6.77
N VAL A 282 7.28 4.17 -5.87
CA VAL A 282 7.80 3.93 -4.53
C VAL A 282 6.96 4.65 -3.50
N PHE A 283 6.68 3.97 -2.39
CA PHE A 283 6.08 4.60 -1.23
C PHE A 283 6.74 4.11 0.05
N ALA A 284 6.92 5.04 0.97
CA ALA A 284 7.42 4.76 2.31
C ALA A 284 6.35 5.11 3.34
N MET A 285 6.14 4.22 4.30
CA MET A 285 5.23 4.41 5.41
C MET A 285 6.03 4.40 6.70
N VAL A 286 5.84 5.42 7.54
CA VAL A 286 6.57 5.61 8.81
C VAL A 286 5.56 5.73 9.94
N VAL A 287 5.66 4.86 10.95
CA VAL A 287 4.81 4.93 12.15
C VAL A 287 5.31 6.03 13.07
N LEU A 288 4.45 7.02 13.28
CA LEU A 288 4.77 8.23 14.03
C LEU A 288 4.66 8.02 15.55
N GLU A 289 5.49 8.72 16.31
CA GLU A 289 5.37 8.80 17.77
C GLU A 289 4.34 9.86 18.21
N LYS A 290 4.13 10.87 17.37
CA LYS A 290 3.21 11.99 17.58
C LYS A 290 2.72 12.52 16.23
N PRO A 291 1.56 13.18 16.15
CA PRO A 291 1.08 13.84 14.96
C PRO A 291 2.10 14.86 14.40
N LEU A 292 2.06 15.11 13.09
CA LEU A 292 2.85 16.15 12.45
C LEU A 292 2.40 17.55 12.94
N SER A 293 3.30 18.52 12.91
CA SER A 293 3.03 19.88 13.40
C SER A 293 2.01 20.65 12.55
N LYS A 294 1.81 20.25 11.30
CA LYS A 294 0.86 20.83 10.34
C LYS A 294 0.56 19.86 9.20
N ALA A 295 -0.45 20.18 8.40
CA ALA A 295 -0.72 19.48 7.15
C ALA A 295 0.39 19.74 6.11
N TYR A 296 0.81 18.69 5.42
CA TYR A 296 1.72 18.73 4.28
C TYR A 296 1.01 18.08 3.09
N PRO A 297 0.82 18.78 1.97
CA PRO A 297 0.20 18.17 0.77
C PRO A 297 0.99 17.00 0.20
N GLU A 298 2.28 16.91 0.52
CA GLU A 298 3.18 15.85 0.09
C GLU A 298 3.11 14.57 0.94
N ILE A 299 2.45 14.65 2.11
CA ILE A 299 2.40 13.56 3.10
C ILE A 299 0.95 13.18 3.38
N ASP A 300 0.63 11.92 3.17
CA ASP A 300 -0.66 11.37 3.57
C ASP A 300 -0.57 10.78 4.98
N ILE A 301 -1.61 10.95 5.77
CA ILE A 301 -1.69 10.36 7.11
C ILE A 301 -2.78 9.31 7.11
N VAL A 302 -2.37 8.08 7.34
CA VAL A 302 -3.25 6.91 7.58
C VAL A 302 -2.92 6.31 8.94
N THR A 303 -3.45 5.15 9.29
CA THR A 303 -3.12 4.49 10.56
C THR A 303 -2.65 3.05 10.37
N THR A 304 -1.92 2.53 11.34
CA THR A 304 -1.70 1.09 11.51
C THR A 304 -3.01 0.38 11.86
N PRO A 305 -3.10 -0.96 11.73
CA PRO A 305 -4.28 -1.72 12.18
C PRO A 305 -4.61 -1.59 13.69
N VAL A 306 -3.71 -1.02 14.49
CA VAL A 306 -3.94 -0.72 15.91
C VAL A 306 -4.20 0.76 16.17
N GLY A 307 -4.23 1.60 15.13
CA GLY A 307 -4.62 3.01 15.19
C GLY A 307 -3.50 3.98 15.56
N ASP A 308 -2.23 3.62 15.38
CA ASP A 308 -1.12 4.57 15.43
C ASP A 308 -0.99 5.30 14.10
N ASP A 309 -0.70 6.61 14.13
CA ASP A 309 -0.53 7.43 12.93
C ASP A 309 0.64 6.95 12.07
N VAL A 310 0.42 6.90 10.78
CA VAL A 310 1.41 6.55 9.76
C VAL A 310 1.51 7.68 8.75
N ALA A 311 2.71 8.23 8.60
CA ALA A 311 3.01 9.15 7.51
C ALA A 311 3.42 8.37 6.26
N MET A 312 2.74 8.60 5.14
CA MET A 312 3.04 7.98 3.87
C MET A 312 3.58 9.01 2.88
N VAL A 313 4.76 8.72 2.36
CA VAL A 313 5.39 9.43 1.23
C VAL A 313 5.20 8.59 -0.01
N HIS A 314 4.39 9.05 -0.95
CA HIS A 314 4.10 8.34 -2.20
C HIS A 314 4.73 9.06 -3.39
N VAL A 315 5.41 8.31 -4.26
CA VAL A 315 6.09 8.77 -5.47
C VAL A 315 5.67 7.91 -6.65
N ASN A 316 5.18 8.54 -7.70
CA ASN A 316 4.66 7.82 -8.88
C ASN A 316 5.77 7.17 -9.73
N ASN A 317 6.96 7.77 -9.75
CA ASN A 317 8.05 7.38 -10.64
C ASN A 317 9.24 6.82 -9.83
N CYS A 318 9.60 5.56 -10.06
CA CYS A 318 10.75 4.92 -9.41
C CYS A 318 11.60 4.16 -10.44
N THR A 319 11.32 2.87 -10.69
CA THR A 319 12.20 2.04 -11.51
C THR A 319 11.85 2.00 -13.00
N SER A 320 10.80 2.66 -13.46
CA SER A 320 10.35 2.57 -14.86
C SER A 320 11.42 3.06 -15.85
N ASP A 321 12.02 4.23 -15.59
CA ASP A 321 13.09 4.77 -16.43
C ASP A 321 14.39 3.96 -16.31
N LEU A 322 14.72 3.52 -15.11
CA LEU A 322 15.85 2.63 -14.87
C LEU A 322 15.74 1.33 -15.69
N ASN A 323 14.53 0.77 -15.82
CA ASN A 323 14.29 -0.41 -16.64
C ASN A 323 14.53 -0.13 -18.13
N ALA A 324 14.15 1.06 -18.63
CA ALA A 324 14.43 1.46 -20.01
C ALA A 324 15.93 1.55 -20.28
N TRP A 325 16.71 2.12 -19.36
CA TRP A 325 18.16 2.17 -19.47
C TRP A 325 18.82 0.78 -19.42
N VAL A 326 18.36 -0.11 -18.54
CA VAL A 326 18.84 -1.51 -18.50
C VAL A 326 18.52 -2.22 -19.81
N ASN A 327 17.37 -1.94 -20.43
CA ASN A 327 17.00 -2.56 -21.72
C ASN A 327 17.93 -2.17 -22.86
N ILE A 328 18.48 -0.94 -22.88
CA ILE A 328 19.49 -0.52 -23.87
C ILE A 328 20.72 -1.46 -23.83
N PHE A 329 21.15 -1.86 -22.64
CA PHE A 329 22.27 -2.80 -22.51
C PHE A 329 21.88 -4.21 -22.95
N ARG A 330 20.62 -4.61 -22.81
CA ARG A 330 20.12 -5.88 -23.37
C ARG A 330 20.19 -5.88 -24.88
N GLU A 331 19.68 -4.82 -25.52
CA GLU A 331 19.71 -4.65 -26.96
C GLU A 331 21.16 -4.65 -27.49
N TYR A 332 22.04 -3.87 -26.86
CA TYR A 332 23.45 -3.84 -27.24
C TYR A 332 24.13 -5.22 -27.13
N SER A 333 23.83 -5.98 -26.07
CA SER A 333 24.37 -7.34 -25.91
C SER A 333 23.86 -8.28 -26.99
N ALA A 334 22.59 -8.17 -27.36
CA ALA A 334 21.99 -8.97 -28.43
C ALA A 334 22.64 -8.69 -29.80
N GLU A 335 22.94 -7.41 -30.11
CA GLU A 335 23.66 -7.02 -31.33
C GLU A 335 25.08 -7.60 -31.39
N LEU A 336 25.70 -7.85 -30.23
CA LEU A 336 26.99 -8.55 -30.14
C LEU A 336 26.85 -10.08 -30.16
N GLY A 337 25.63 -10.62 -30.31
CA GLY A 337 25.36 -12.06 -30.27
C GLY A 337 25.47 -12.66 -28.86
N ILE A 338 25.37 -11.85 -27.81
CA ILE A 338 25.48 -12.29 -26.41
C ILE A 338 24.06 -12.31 -25.78
N GLU A 339 23.58 -13.50 -25.47
CA GLU A 339 22.35 -13.66 -24.68
C GLU A 339 22.65 -13.54 -23.19
N ILE A 340 21.95 -12.62 -22.50
CA ILE A 340 22.11 -12.38 -21.06
C ILE A 340 20.73 -12.54 -20.40
N SER A 341 20.65 -13.38 -19.35
CA SER A 341 19.43 -13.49 -18.56
C SER A 341 19.11 -12.16 -17.85
N THR A 342 17.83 -11.90 -17.63
CA THR A 342 17.35 -10.68 -16.94
C THR A 342 18.04 -10.49 -15.59
N GLU A 343 18.11 -11.54 -14.78
CA GLU A 343 18.74 -11.50 -13.47
C GLU A 343 20.24 -11.12 -13.55
N LYS A 344 20.98 -11.73 -14.48
CA LYS A 344 22.41 -11.45 -14.67
C LYS A 344 22.63 -10.01 -15.15
N LEU A 345 21.78 -9.51 -16.06
CA LEU A 345 21.89 -8.15 -16.57
C LEU A 345 21.67 -7.11 -15.47
N TYR A 346 20.53 -7.17 -14.77
CA TYR A 346 20.26 -6.28 -13.64
C TYR A 346 21.32 -6.40 -12.55
N GLY A 347 21.65 -7.62 -12.14
CA GLY A 347 22.68 -7.86 -11.13
C GLY A 347 24.05 -7.27 -11.50
N THR A 348 24.44 -7.34 -12.77
CA THR A 348 25.72 -6.76 -13.24
C THR A 348 25.68 -5.23 -13.21
N LEU A 349 24.65 -4.61 -13.78
CA LEU A 349 24.54 -3.16 -13.86
C LEU A 349 24.33 -2.52 -12.49
N TYR A 350 23.49 -3.11 -11.64
CA TYR A 350 23.24 -2.61 -10.30
C TYR A 350 24.49 -2.69 -9.42
N ARG A 351 25.21 -3.84 -9.41
CA ARG A 351 26.46 -3.93 -8.67
C ARG A 351 27.54 -2.98 -9.21
N LYS A 352 27.54 -2.69 -10.52
CA LYS A 352 28.46 -1.72 -11.10
C LYS A 352 28.25 -0.32 -10.52
N ALA A 353 27.02 0.05 -10.16
CA ALA A 353 26.71 1.32 -9.50
C ALA A 353 27.41 1.48 -8.13
N LEU A 354 27.74 0.40 -7.44
CA LEU A 354 28.45 0.46 -6.16
C LEU A 354 29.89 1.00 -6.30
N GLU A 355 30.47 0.91 -7.50
CA GLU A 355 31.82 1.41 -7.81
C GLU A 355 31.83 2.90 -8.22
N GLY A 356 30.65 3.53 -8.35
CA GLY A 356 30.53 4.93 -8.71
C GLY A 356 30.93 5.88 -7.58
N ASP A 357 31.29 7.11 -7.94
CA ASP A 357 31.51 8.19 -6.97
C ASP A 357 30.26 8.37 -6.10
N ALA A 358 30.44 8.69 -4.82
CA ALA A 358 29.34 8.75 -3.86
C ALA A 358 28.23 9.75 -4.24
N ASP A 359 28.59 10.84 -4.95
CA ASP A 359 27.68 11.87 -5.47
C ASP A 359 27.26 11.63 -6.95
N CYS A 360 27.51 10.43 -7.51
CA CYS A 360 27.28 10.11 -8.91
C CYS A 360 28.22 10.84 -9.89
N GLY A 361 29.36 11.36 -9.46
CA GLY A 361 30.32 12.07 -10.30
C GLY A 361 29.76 13.33 -10.98
N GLY A 362 28.84 14.03 -10.35
CA GLY A 362 28.23 15.25 -10.88
C GLY A 362 27.11 15.03 -11.90
N LEU A 363 26.71 13.80 -12.18
CA LEU A 363 25.61 13.46 -13.09
C LEU A 363 24.23 13.72 -12.46
N LEU A 364 23.20 13.95 -13.30
CA LEU A 364 21.83 14.16 -12.90
C LEU A 364 20.87 13.44 -13.87
N SER A 365 19.80 12.88 -13.33
CA SER A 365 18.74 12.24 -14.11
C SER A 365 17.38 12.47 -13.47
N TYR A 366 16.34 12.58 -14.28
CA TYR A 366 14.92 12.52 -13.90
C TYR A 366 14.26 11.42 -14.66
N GLY A 367 13.65 10.47 -13.94
CA GLY A 367 12.95 9.32 -14.52
C GLY A 367 11.42 9.50 -14.54
N TYR A 368 10.93 10.71 -14.79
CA TYR A 368 9.51 11.05 -14.67
C TYR A 368 8.72 10.66 -15.92
N PHE A 369 7.91 9.61 -15.82
CA PHE A 369 6.91 9.21 -16.81
C PHE A 369 5.57 9.92 -16.59
N SER A 370 5.30 10.37 -15.37
CA SER A 370 4.08 11.06 -14.96
C SER A 370 4.41 12.21 -14.00
N GLY A 371 3.39 12.99 -13.66
CA GLY A 371 3.53 14.05 -12.67
C GLY A 371 3.91 13.52 -11.28
N GLU A 372 4.45 14.43 -10.47
CA GLU A 372 4.91 14.17 -9.10
C GLU A 372 4.44 15.26 -8.14
N ASN A 373 3.58 14.89 -7.19
CA ASN A 373 3.03 15.83 -6.22
C ASN A 373 4.13 16.48 -5.36
N ILE A 374 5.11 15.69 -4.90
CA ILE A 374 6.22 16.17 -4.05
C ILE A 374 7.05 17.25 -4.72
N THR A 375 7.17 17.22 -6.05
CA THR A 375 7.93 18.22 -6.82
C THR A 375 7.04 19.25 -7.52
N GLY A 376 5.72 19.14 -7.38
CA GLY A 376 4.75 20.08 -7.96
C GLY A 376 4.71 20.04 -9.49
N LEU A 377 4.97 18.89 -10.09
CA LEU A 377 4.92 18.67 -11.54
C LEU A 377 3.68 17.85 -11.91
N GLU A 378 2.89 18.31 -12.86
CA GLU A 378 1.68 17.62 -13.35
C GLU A 378 1.98 16.57 -14.41
N GLU A 379 3.10 16.73 -15.13
CA GLU A 379 3.60 15.81 -16.15
C GLU A 379 5.10 15.56 -15.91
N GLY A 380 5.68 14.57 -16.60
CA GLY A 380 7.11 14.27 -16.53
C GLY A 380 7.77 14.13 -17.91
N ARG A 381 9.08 14.25 -17.91
CA ARG A 381 9.96 13.95 -19.04
C ARG A 381 11.18 13.20 -18.51
N GLN A 382 11.64 12.19 -19.23
CA GLN A 382 12.86 11.47 -18.86
C GLN A 382 14.07 12.28 -19.34
N LEU A 383 14.90 12.71 -18.39
CA LEU A 383 16.09 13.53 -18.68
C LEU A 383 17.36 12.92 -18.11
N PHE A 384 18.44 13.02 -18.86
CA PHE A 384 19.80 12.76 -18.41
C PHE A 384 20.69 13.97 -18.71
N VAL A 385 21.25 14.57 -17.65
CA VAL A 385 21.97 15.84 -17.73
C VAL A 385 23.40 15.68 -17.26
N ARG A 386 24.33 16.28 -17.99
CA ARG A 386 25.76 16.32 -17.69
C ARG A 386 26.30 17.73 -17.83
N THR A 387 27.27 18.07 -16.99
CA THR A 387 28.12 19.26 -17.15
C THR A 387 29.49 18.84 -17.71
N PRO A 388 30.28 19.79 -18.28
CA PRO A 388 31.59 19.46 -18.86
C PRO A 388 32.58 18.79 -17.89
N ASP A 389 32.45 19.04 -16.60
CA ASP A 389 33.29 18.53 -15.51
C ASP A 389 32.77 17.25 -14.86
N SER A 390 31.58 16.78 -15.26
CA SER A 390 31.01 15.55 -14.70
C SER A 390 31.79 14.31 -15.17
N LYS A 391 31.94 13.34 -14.27
CA LYS A 391 32.62 12.06 -14.54
C LYS A 391 31.67 11.03 -15.13
N PHE A 392 31.56 11.01 -16.45
CA PHE A 392 30.66 10.10 -17.16
C PHE A 392 31.33 8.74 -17.44
N ASN A 393 30.92 7.75 -16.69
CA ASN A 393 31.26 6.35 -16.86
C ASN A 393 30.07 5.44 -16.45
N LEU A 394 30.16 4.14 -16.73
CA LEU A 394 29.06 3.20 -16.48
C LEU A 394 28.67 3.15 -14.99
N ALA A 395 29.64 3.18 -14.08
CA ALA A 395 29.38 3.11 -12.64
C ALA A 395 28.58 4.33 -12.16
N ASN A 396 29.03 5.53 -12.51
CA ASN A 396 28.36 6.78 -12.16
C ASN A 396 26.99 6.91 -12.84
N MET A 397 26.87 6.49 -14.11
CA MET A 397 25.60 6.50 -14.82
C MET A 397 24.57 5.60 -14.14
N MET A 398 24.92 4.36 -13.82
CA MET A 398 23.99 3.44 -13.15
C MET A 398 23.65 3.90 -11.73
N ARG A 399 24.62 4.44 -10.99
CA ARG A 399 24.36 5.03 -9.66
C ARG A 399 23.41 6.22 -9.77
N THR A 400 23.56 7.07 -10.79
CA THR A 400 22.67 8.21 -11.04
C THR A 400 21.22 7.78 -11.25
N HIS A 401 20.99 6.74 -12.06
CA HIS A 401 19.63 6.25 -12.30
C HIS A 401 19.02 5.60 -11.05
N LEU A 402 19.81 4.87 -10.26
CA LEU A 402 19.35 4.33 -8.98
C LEU A 402 19.07 5.42 -7.95
N TYR A 403 19.88 6.47 -7.89
CA TYR A 403 19.63 7.63 -7.02
C TYR A 403 18.42 8.44 -7.50
N SER A 404 18.25 8.61 -8.82
CA SER A 404 17.09 9.28 -9.39
C SER A 404 15.78 8.56 -9.04
N ALA A 405 15.78 7.23 -9.08
CA ALA A 405 14.63 6.42 -8.67
C ALA A 405 14.20 6.67 -7.20
N LEU A 406 15.11 7.15 -6.36
CA LEU A 406 14.87 7.46 -4.95
C LEU A 406 14.87 8.97 -4.66
N GLY A 407 15.19 9.82 -5.63
CA GLY A 407 15.40 11.25 -5.43
C GLY A 407 14.16 11.98 -4.91
N THR A 408 13.00 11.72 -5.51
CA THR A 408 11.74 12.32 -5.07
C THR A 408 11.30 11.77 -3.70
N LEU A 409 11.48 10.46 -3.46
CA LEU A 409 11.24 9.88 -2.14
C LEU A 409 12.08 10.58 -1.06
N LYS A 410 13.38 10.81 -1.33
CA LYS A 410 14.27 11.56 -0.44
C LYS A 410 13.68 12.93 -0.08
N LEU A 411 13.19 13.69 -1.06
CA LEU A 411 12.59 15.00 -0.81
C LEU A 411 11.36 14.94 0.10
N GLY A 412 10.51 13.93 -0.08
CA GLY A 412 9.37 13.68 0.79
C GLY A 412 9.78 13.24 2.20
N MET A 413 10.74 12.30 2.29
CA MET A 413 11.26 11.84 3.58
C MET A 413 11.97 12.94 4.37
N ASP A 414 12.63 13.90 3.73
CA ASP A 414 13.24 15.06 4.39
C ASP A 414 12.20 15.96 5.09
N ILE A 415 10.95 15.95 4.65
CA ILE A 415 9.87 16.62 5.38
C ILE A 415 9.69 15.95 6.75
N LEU A 416 9.65 14.64 6.79
CA LEU A 416 9.48 13.89 8.04
C LEU A 416 10.73 13.96 8.93
N LEU A 417 11.90 13.66 8.37
CA LEU A 417 13.13 13.49 9.13
C LEU A 417 13.75 14.83 9.57
N ASP A 418 13.79 15.82 8.67
CA ASP A 418 14.48 17.08 8.92
C ASP A 418 13.55 18.18 9.45
N LYS A 419 12.34 18.36 8.83
CA LYS A 419 11.42 19.43 9.26
C LYS A 419 10.60 19.05 10.49
N GLU A 420 10.06 17.83 10.52
CA GLU A 420 9.24 17.33 11.62
C GLU A 420 10.03 16.60 12.71
N ASN A 421 11.33 16.34 12.48
CA ASN A 421 12.21 15.60 13.39
C ASN A 421 11.65 14.23 13.79
N VAL A 422 10.95 13.56 12.87
CA VAL A 422 10.48 12.20 13.07
C VAL A 422 11.67 11.28 13.28
N LYS A 423 11.59 10.43 14.30
CA LYS A 423 12.63 9.43 14.56
C LYS A 423 12.28 8.14 13.86
N LEU A 424 13.25 7.60 13.15
CA LEU A 424 13.12 6.37 12.40
C LEU A 424 14.32 5.47 12.72
N ASP A 425 14.07 4.36 13.41
CA ASP A 425 15.11 3.44 13.84
C ASP A 425 15.41 2.39 12.77
N ARG A 426 14.41 2.03 11.95
CA ARG A 426 14.52 1.00 10.93
C ARG A 426 13.44 1.13 9.86
N MET A 427 13.83 0.87 8.62
CA MET A 427 12.94 0.74 7.48
C MET A 427 12.99 -0.68 6.92
N PHE A 428 11.84 -1.30 6.66
CA PHE A 428 11.75 -2.61 6.01
C PHE A 428 11.47 -2.43 4.52
N GLY A 429 12.39 -2.93 3.68
CA GLY A 429 12.33 -2.79 2.22
C GLY A 429 11.75 -4.03 1.53
N HIS A 430 10.92 -3.81 0.51
CA HIS A 430 10.48 -4.85 -0.41
C HIS A 430 10.24 -4.29 -1.82
N GLY A 431 10.07 -5.19 -2.80
CA GLY A 431 9.82 -4.81 -4.18
C GLY A 431 11.03 -5.00 -5.10
N GLY A 432 10.86 -4.64 -6.38
CA GLY A 432 11.81 -4.95 -7.45
C GLY A 432 13.21 -4.36 -7.26
N LEU A 433 13.29 -3.16 -6.68
CA LEU A 433 14.57 -2.48 -6.43
C LEU A 433 15.51 -3.27 -5.51
N PHE A 434 14.94 -4.05 -4.59
CA PHE A 434 15.69 -4.81 -3.59
C PHE A 434 16.10 -6.22 -4.04
N LYS A 435 15.69 -6.67 -5.23
CA LYS A 435 16.02 -8.02 -5.74
C LYS A 435 17.52 -8.23 -5.96
N THR A 436 18.27 -7.18 -6.31
CA THR A 436 19.72 -7.26 -6.36
C THR A 436 20.29 -7.00 -4.98
N LYS A 437 20.81 -8.06 -4.35
CA LYS A 437 21.35 -8.02 -2.99
C LYS A 437 22.32 -6.84 -2.82
N ASP A 438 22.21 -6.15 -1.70
CA ASP A 438 23.04 -5.04 -1.20
C ASP A 438 22.90 -3.70 -1.94
N VAL A 439 22.37 -3.64 -3.16
CA VAL A 439 22.41 -2.42 -3.96
C VAL A 439 21.27 -1.47 -3.62
N GLY A 440 20.02 -1.85 -3.92
CA GLY A 440 18.85 -1.02 -3.61
C GLY A 440 18.75 -0.70 -2.12
N GLN A 441 19.06 -1.68 -1.28
CA GLN A 441 19.08 -1.55 0.17
C GLN A 441 20.10 -0.52 0.66
N LYS A 442 21.35 -0.58 0.15
CA LYS A 442 22.40 0.38 0.49
C LYS A 442 22.03 1.82 0.08
N PHE A 443 21.51 1.99 -1.13
CA PHE A 443 21.14 3.32 -1.62
C PHE A 443 19.89 3.87 -0.94
N MET A 444 18.94 3.01 -0.59
CA MET A 444 17.80 3.42 0.25
C MET A 444 18.29 3.85 1.64
N ALA A 445 19.15 3.07 2.29
CA ALA A 445 19.70 3.43 3.60
C ALA A 445 20.42 4.80 3.56
N ALA A 446 21.20 5.04 2.49
CA ALA A 446 21.86 6.33 2.27
C ALA A 446 20.85 7.49 2.05
N ALA A 447 19.79 7.27 1.27
CA ALA A 447 18.78 8.27 0.98
C ALA A 447 18.05 8.76 2.22
N ILE A 448 17.68 7.85 3.12
CA ILE A 448 16.90 8.16 4.33
C ILE A 448 17.72 8.21 5.61
N ASN A 449 19.04 8.00 5.54
CA ASN A 449 19.96 7.94 6.68
C ASN A 449 19.44 7.05 7.82
N THR A 450 18.96 5.86 7.46
CA THR A 450 18.32 4.91 8.38
C THR A 450 18.67 3.49 7.98
N PRO A 451 18.87 2.56 8.95
CA PRO A 451 19.05 1.15 8.65
C PRO A 451 17.90 0.57 7.84
N VAL A 452 18.20 -0.16 6.78
CA VAL A 452 17.20 -0.84 5.94
C VAL A 452 17.35 -2.34 6.09
N SER A 453 16.25 -3.01 6.41
CA SER A 453 16.15 -4.47 6.55
C SER A 453 15.35 -5.08 5.43
N LEU A 454 15.76 -6.24 4.94
CA LEU A 454 14.99 -7.09 4.03
C LEU A 454 14.60 -8.36 4.78
N MET A 455 13.33 -8.77 4.65
CA MET A 455 12.82 -10.00 5.25
C MET A 455 12.53 -11.03 4.16
N GLU A 456 12.81 -12.30 4.41
CA GLU A 456 12.52 -13.40 3.47
C GLU A 456 11.03 -13.54 3.18
N THR A 457 10.17 -13.25 4.17
CA THR A 457 8.70 -13.35 4.10
C THR A 457 8.04 -12.19 3.36
N ALA A 458 8.77 -11.15 2.97
CA ALA A 458 8.22 -9.97 2.30
C ALA A 458 7.47 -10.26 0.98
N GLY A 459 7.67 -11.43 0.37
CA GLY A 459 6.99 -11.89 -0.84
C GLY A 459 5.56 -12.38 -0.65
N GLU A 460 5.11 -12.64 0.58
CA GLU A 460 3.78 -13.19 0.86
C GLU A 460 2.67 -12.13 0.75
N GLY A 461 2.98 -10.86 0.98
CA GLY A 461 2.11 -9.72 0.73
C GLY A 461 0.97 -9.55 1.72
N GLY A 462 0.00 -8.69 1.36
CA GLY A 462 -1.11 -8.31 2.23
C GLY A 462 -2.10 -9.44 2.52
N ALA A 463 -2.22 -10.45 1.66
CA ALA A 463 -3.05 -11.62 1.94
C ALA A 463 -2.53 -12.41 3.17
N TRP A 464 -1.22 -12.55 3.31
CA TRP A 464 -0.62 -13.10 4.52
C TRP A 464 -0.77 -12.13 5.70
N GLY A 465 -0.57 -10.83 5.48
CA GLY A 465 -0.74 -9.81 6.51
C GLY A 465 -2.13 -9.83 7.14
N ILE A 466 -3.20 -9.94 6.33
CA ILE A 466 -4.56 -10.03 6.87
C ILE A 466 -4.84 -11.38 7.54
N ALA A 467 -4.24 -12.49 7.07
CA ALA A 467 -4.28 -13.76 7.76
C ALA A 467 -3.62 -13.68 9.15
N LEU A 468 -2.50 -12.94 9.28
CA LEU A 468 -1.86 -12.68 10.57
C LEU A 468 -2.75 -11.87 11.51
N LEU A 469 -3.47 -10.85 11.00
CA LEU A 469 -4.44 -10.09 11.81
C LEU A 469 -5.60 -10.98 12.29
N ALA A 470 -6.09 -11.87 11.44
CA ALA A 470 -7.11 -12.83 11.83
C ALA A 470 -6.58 -13.88 12.83
N SER A 471 -5.34 -14.34 12.67
CA SER A 471 -4.64 -15.21 13.64
C SER A 471 -4.44 -14.49 14.98
N TYR A 472 -4.03 -13.22 14.98
CA TYR A 472 -3.92 -12.41 16.19
C TYR A 472 -5.25 -12.32 16.93
N MET A 473 -6.35 -12.07 16.24
CA MET A 473 -7.69 -12.03 16.84
C MET A 473 -8.03 -13.32 17.60
N LEU A 474 -7.67 -14.49 17.03
CA LEU A 474 -7.95 -15.80 17.64
C LEU A 474 -6.99 -16.17 18.77
N ALA A 475 -5.70 -15.90 18.60
CA ALA A 475 -4.62 -16.49 19.38
C ALA A 475 -3.94 -15.55 20.35
N LYS A 476 -4.36 -14.26 20.39
CA LYS A 476 -3.80 -13.30 21.34
C LYS A 476 -4.11 -13.68 22.79
N SER A 477 -3.11 -13.60 23.63
CA SER A 477 -3.27 -13.69 25.08
C SER A 477 -3.90 -12.40 25.64
N GLU A 478 -4.39 -12.44 26.85
CA GLU A 478 -4.85 -11.24 27.56
C GLU A 478 -3.71 -10.24 27.67
N ASN A 479 -3.95 -8.99 27.24
CA ASN A 479 -2.96 -7.89 27.17
C ASN A 479 -1.81 -8.06 26.15
N GLU A 480 -1.80 -9.07 25.32
CA GLU A 480 -0.82 -9.21 24.24
C GLU A 480 -1.11 -8.18 23.13
N THR A 481 -0.14 -7.32 22.85
CA THR A 481 -0.25 -6.37 21.74
C THR A 481 0.00 -7.06 20.39
N LEU A 482 -0.46 -6.45 19.29
CA LEU A 482 -0.14 -6.94 17.95
C LEU A 482 1.37 -6.98 17.72
N THR A 483 2.10 -5.98 18.21
CA THR A 483 3.57 -5.94 18.16
C THR A 483 4.21 -7.14 18.87
N ASP A 484 3.72 -7.48 20.06
CA ASP A 484 4.23 -8.64 20.83
C ASP A 484 3.94 -9.95 20.09
N PHE A 485 2.71 -10.08 19.56
CA PHE A 485 2.32 -11.26 18.77
C PHE A 485 3.20 -11.44 17.54
N LEU A 486 3.42 -10.37 16.76
CA LEU A 486 4.26 -10.42 15.58
C LEU A 486 5.71 -10.76 15.94
N ASN A 487 6.30 -10.07 16.89
CA ASN A 487 7.70 -10.28 17.28
C ASN A 487 7.95 -11.68 17.87
N ASN A 488 7.04 -12.17 18.73
CA ASN A 488 7.29 -13.37 19.50
C ASN A 488 6.75 -14.66 18.85
N LYS A 489 5.66 -14.55 18.06
CA LYS A 489 4.98 -15.74 17.49
C LYS A 489 5.11 -15.86 15.97
N VAL A 490 5.33 -14.75 15.26
CA VAL A 490 5.42 -14.76 13.80
C VAL A 490 6.86 -14.64 13.33
N PHE A 491 7.55 -13.58 13.75
CA PHE A 491 8.87 -13.22 13.25
C PHE A 491 10.04 -13.62 14.16
N SER A 492 9.77 -14.35 15.25
CA SER A 492 10.80 -14.75 16.21
C SER A 492 11.94 -15.61 15.62
N GLN A 493 11.67 -16.31 14.53
CA GLN A 493 12.64 -17.15 13.80
C GLN A 493 12.98 -16.61 12.42
N SER A 494 12.41 -15.45 12.03
CA SER A 494 12.64 -14.87 10.71
C SER A 494 14.01 -14.20 10.65
N GLU A 495 14.82 -14.57 9.69
CA GLU A 495 16.07 -13.88 9.41
C GLU A 495 15.78 -12.55 8.71
N SER A 496 16.38 -11.48 9.20
CA SER A 496 16.40 -10.18 8.53
C SER A 496 17.84 -9.80 8.20
N TYR A 497 18.05 -9.39 6.97
CA TYR A 497 19.34 -8.85 6.56
C TYR A 497 19.29 -7.32 6.57
N THR A 498 20.08 -6.70 7.44
CA THR A 498 20.09 -5.25 7.66
C THR A 498 21.37 -4.63 7.13
N LEU A 499 21.26 -3.53 6.38
CA LEU A 499 22.37 -2.67 6.03
C LEU A 499 22.24 -1.32 6.72
N GLU A 500 23.31 -0.91 7.39
CA GLU A 500 23.45 0.42 7.98
C GLU A 500 23.85 1.44 6.91
N PRO A 501 23.38 2.70 6.97
CA PRO A 501 23.93 3.76 6.13
C PRO A 501 25.38 4.05 6.51
N THR A 502 26.22 4.40 5.52
CA THR A 502 27.56 4.91 5.79
C THR A 502 27.61 6.43 5.63
N ASP A 503 28.44 7.11 6.40
CA ASP A 503 28.58 8.57 6.33
C ASP A 503 28.94 9.05 4.91
N GLU A 504 29.79 8.29 4.18
CA GLU A 504 30.18 8.59 2.81
C GLU A 504 28.98 8.51 1.85
N ASP A 505 28.18 7.44 1.92
CA ASP A 505 27.03 7.27 1.04
C ASP A 505 25.92 8.29 1.35
N VAL A 506 25.66 8.56 2.65
CA VAL A 506 24.70 9.58 3.08
C VAL A 506 25.10 10.97 2.57
N LYS A 507 26.38 11.34 2.75
CA LYS A 507 26.91 12.60 2.24
C LYS A 507 26.77 12.70 0.72
N GLY A 508 27.18 11.65 0.01
CA GLY A 508 27.10 11.60 -1.46
C GLY A 508 25.66 11.66 -1.96
N PHE A 509 24.72 10.97 -1.30
CA PHE A 509 23.30 11.06 -1.65
C PHE A 509 22.74 12.48 -1.39
N ASN A 510 23.11 13.10 -0.29
CA ASN A 510 22.70 14.49 0.00
C ASN A 510 23.23 15.48 -1.03
N GLU A 511 24.47 15.35 -1.48
CA GLU A 511 25.06 16.16 -2.56
C GLU A 511 24.30 15.95 -3.88
N PHE A 512 23.95 14.71 -4.21
CA PHE A 512 23.08 14.40 -5.35
C PHE A 512 21.68 15.01 -5.17
N ALA A 513 21.05 14.88 -4.00
CA ALA A 513 19.71 15.41 -3.73
C ALA A 513 19.64 16.93 -3.84
N VAL A 514 20.67 17.65 -3.42
CA VAL A 514 20.79 19.11 -3.64
C VAL A 514 20.80 19.42 -5.14
N ARG A 515 21.62 18.70 -5.93
CA ARG A 515 21.67 18.85 -7.39
C ARG A 515 20.35 18.48 -8.05
N TYR A 516 19.70 17.40 -7.60
CA TYR A 516 18.40 16.97 -8.06
C TYR A 516 17.33 18.03 -7.83
N LYS A 517 17.25 18.60 -6.63
CA LYS A 517 16.32 19.66 -6.29
C LYS A 517 16.57 20.95 -7.11
N ASN A 518 17.84 21.34 -7.24
CA ASN A 518 18.22 22.55 -7.99
C ASN A 518 17.98 22.41 -9.50
N GLY A 519 17.98 21.19 -10.02
CA GLY A 519 17.72 20.89 -11.43
C GLY A 519 16.24 20.74 -11.80
N LEU A 520 15.29 20.70 -10.85
CA LEU A 520 13.85 20.60 -11.14
C LEU A 520 13.32 21.66 -12.14
N PRO A 521 13.84 22.92 -12.19
CA PRO A 521 13.46 23.85 -13.24
C PRO A 521 13.77 23.37 -14.66
N ILE A 522 14.76 22.49 -14.85
CA ILE A 522 15.08 21.89 -16.16
C ILE A 522 13.97 20.91 -16.55
N GLU A 523 13.53 20.07 -15.60
CA GLU A 523 12.41 19.16 -15.80
C GLU A 523 11.12 19.92 -16.12
N LYS A 524 10.84 20.98 -15.38
CA LYS A 524 9.70 21.86 -15.63
C LYS A 524 9.76 22.49 -17.03
N ALA A 525 10.90 22.97 -17.46
CA ALA A 525 11.10 23.50 -18.81
C ALA A 525 10.91 22.39 -19.87
N ALA A 526 11.40 21.18 -19.62
CA ALA A 526 11.19 20.06 -20.53
C ALA A 526 9.69 19.73 -20.69
N VAL A 527 8.92 19.73 -19.62
CA VAL A 527 7.45 19.57 -19.66
C VAL A 527 6.80 20.70 -20.44
N GLU A 528 7.25 21.93 -20.29
CA GLU A 528 6.70 23.12 -20.96
C GLU A 528 6.98 23.11 -22.47
N TYR A 529 8.20 22.76 -22.88
CA TYR A 529 8.65 22.92 -24.28
C TYR A 529 8.67 21.63 -25.10
N LEU A 530 8.80 20.44 -24.50
CA LEU A 530 8.73 19.15 -25.20
C LEU A 530 7.29 18.59 -25.14
N LYS A 531 6.41 19.17 -25.92
CA LYS A 531 5.02 18.71 -26.07
C LYS A 531 4.93 17.54 -27.06
N TYR A 532 3.99 16.60 -26.83
CA TYR A 532 3.71 15.49 -27.76
C TYR A 532 2.95 15.98 -28.97
#